data_8a0ab8e00316188b0eebeb2f6f7072df
#
_entry.id   8a0ab8e00316188b0eebeb2f6f7072df
#
_cell.length_a   1.000
_cell.length_b   1.000
_cell.length_c   1.000
_cell.angle_alpha   90.00
_cell.angle_beta   90.00
_cell.angle_gamma   90.00
#
_symmetry.space_group_name_H-M   'P 1'
#
loop_
_entity.id
_entity.type
_entity.pdbx_description
1 polymer ?
#
loop_
_entity_poly.entity_id
_entity_poly.type
_entity_poly.pdbx_seq_one_letter_code
_entity_poly.pdbx_strand_id
1 'polypeptide(L)'
;KGIAQQILRAFDYIHSKGQLHRDISPKNILIKEYDDVVVVKIADFGLVKIPDSTFTTVNTEFKGYFNDPSLVVEGFNTYNMLHETYALTRVIYYVLTGKTNTDKIADQNLKNFVETGLNADKSKRFQNVSAMVSMLKKI
;
A
#
# COMPACT_ATOMS: atom_id res chain seq x y z
N LYS A 1 -7.08 -10.53 -8.35
CA LYS A 1 -5.63 -10.64 -8.56
C LYS A 1 -5.14 -9.70 -9.66
N GLY A 2 -5.86 -9.59 -10.76
CA GLY A 2 -5.50 -8.66 -11.82
C GLY A 2 -5.47 -7.20 -11.36
N ILE A 3 -6.42 -6.79 -10.53
CA ILE A 3 -6.45 -5.45 -9.97
C ILE A 3 -5.24 -5.23 -9.06
N ALA A 4 -4.92 -6.20 -8.22
CA ALA A 4 -3.75 -6.12 -7.35
C ALA A 4 -2.47 -5.96 -8.15
N GLN A 5 -2.31 -6.69 -9.24
CA GLN A 5 -1.15 -6.56 -10.11
C GLN A 5 -1.08 -5.18 -10.77
N GLN A 6 -2.21 -4.63 -11.20
CA GLN A 6 -2.25 -3.28 -11.76
C GLN A 6 -1.85 -2.23 -10.73
N ILE A 7 -2.32 -2.37 -9.49
CA ILE A 7 -1.95 -1.46 -8.41
C ILE A 7 -0.44 -1.47 -8.21
N LEU A 8 0.15 -2.65 -8.09
CA LEU A 8 1.58 -2.76 -7.88
C LEU A 8 2.39 -2.21 -9.04
N ARG A 9 1.95 -2.43 -10.28
CA ARG A 9 2.63 -1.86 -11.45
C ARG A 9 2.58 -0.34 -11.46
N ALA A 10 1.43 0.24 -11.07
CA ALA A 10 1.30 1.68 -10.98
C ALA A 10 2.28 2.26 -9.95
N PHE A 11 2.38 1.63 -8.78
CA PHE A 11 3.31 2.09 -7.76
C PHE A 11 4.77 1.87 -8.15
N ASP A 12 5.06 0.77 -8.84
CA ASP A 12 6.40 0.55 -9.35
C ASP A 12 6.83 1.68 -10.30
N TYR A 13 5.92 2.11 -11.16
CA TYR A 13 6.17 3.25 -12.04
C TYR A 13 6.41 4.53 -11.24
N ILE A 14 5.57 4.81 -10.24
CA ILE A 14 5.72 5.99 -9.39
C ILE A 14 7.08 5.99 -8.71
N HIS A 15 7.46 4.86 -8.15
CA HIS A 15 8.73 4.73 -7.45
C HIS A 15 9.91 4.86 -8.40
N SER A 16 9.77 4.42 -9.65
CA SER A 16 10.82 4.57 -10.66
C SER A 16 11.11 6.02 -10.98
N LYS A 17 10.18 6.93 -10.70
CA LYS A 17 10.35 8.36 -10.87
C LYS A 17 10.89 9.04 -9.61
N GLY A 18 11.30 8.26 -8.62
CA GLY A 18 11.85 8.79 -7.38
C GLY A 18 10.82 9.35 -6.42
N GLN A 19 9.55 8.96 -6.57
CA GLN A 19 8.46 9.47 -5.73
C GLN A 19 7.85 8.37 -4.88
N LEU A 20 7.43 8.75 -3.67
CA LEU A 20 6.62 7.93 -2.79
C LEU A 20 5.24 8.58 -2.66
N HIS A 21 4.19 7.77 -2.60
CA HIS A 21 2.84 8.30 -2.51
C HIS A 21 2.54 8.89 -1.13
N ARG A 22 2.89 8.17 -0.07
CA ARG A 22 2.75 8.54 1.34
C ARG A 22 1.32 8.62 1.87
N ASP A 23 0.32 8.35 1.04
CA ASP A 23 -1.09 8.33 1.48
C ASP A 23 -1.81 7.15 0.82
N ILE A 24 -1.23 5.98 0.95
CA ILE A 24 -1.77 4.78 0.32
C ILE A 24 -2.95 4.26 1.14
N SER A 25 -4.11 4.23 0.51
CA SER A 25 -5.33 3.66 1.07
C SER A 25 -6.29 3.38 -0.08
N PRO A 26 -7.32 2.55 0.14
CA PRO A 26 -8.28 2.24 -0.93
C PRO A 26 -8.98 3.47 -1.51
N LYS A 27 -9.17 4.52 -0.71
CA LYS A 27 -9.84 5.74 -1.20
C LYS A 27 -9.04 6.46 -2.29
N ASN A 28 -7.73 6.24 -2.36
CA ASN A 28 -6.85 6.87 -3.33
C ASN A 28 -6.58 5.98 -4.53
N ILE A 29 -7.27 4.85 -4.61
CA ILE A 29 -7.14 3.92 -5.72
C ILE A 29 -8.50 3.86 -6.42
N LEU A 30 -8.52 4.40 -7.62
CA LEU A 30 -9.74 4.46 -8.42
C LEU A 30 -9.74 3.32 -9.43
N ILE A 31 -10.88 2.65 -9.51
CA ILE A 31 -11.07 1.55 -10.44
C ILE A 31 -12.15 1.97 -11.43
N LYS A 32 -11.83 1.90 -12.71
CA LYS A 32 -12.79 2.19 -13.76
C LYS A 32 -12.94 1.00 -14.69
N GLU A 33 -14.18 0.57 -14.87
CA GLU A 33 -14.49 -0.54 -15.75
C GLU A 33 -14.90 -0.01 -17.11
N TYR A 34 -14.25 -0.50 -18.14
CA TYR A 34 -14.65 -0.36 -19.53
C TYR A 34 -15.05 -1.74 -20.00
N ASP A 35 -15.82 -1.89 -21.05
CA ASP A 35 -16.42 -3.15 -21.51
C ASP A 35 -15.66 -4.42 -21.10
N ASP A 36 -14.42 -4.56 -21.54
CA ASP A 36 -13.62 -5.75 -21.25
C ASP A 36 -12.36 -5.46 -20.42
N VAL A 37 -12.17 -4.20 -19.97
CA VAL A 37 -10.93 -3.77 -19.36
C VAL A 37 -11.20 -3.04 -18.05
N VAL A 38 -10.47 -3.40 -17.01
CA VAL A 38 -10.47 -2.68 -15.75
C VAL A 38 -9.18 -1.87 -15.66
N VAL A 39 -9.32 -0.56 -15.41
CA VAL A 39 -8.19 0.35 -15.30
C VAL A 39 -8.10 0.87 -13.87
N VAL A 40 -6.90 0.81 -13.31
CA VAL A 40 -6.60 1.32 -11.98
C VAL A 40 -5.88 2.66 -12.11
N LYS A 41 -6.35 3.65 -11.35
CA LYS A 41 -5.70 4.96 -11.27
C LYS A 41 -5.37 5.27 -9.83
N ILE A 42 -4.19 5.82 -9.62
CA ILE A 42 -3.75 6.25 -8.29
C ILE A 42 -3.96 7.75 -8.18
N ALA A 43 -4.63 8.17 -7.11
CA ALA A 43 -5.01 9.55 -6.91
C ALA A 43 -4.26 10.18 -5.74
N ASP A 44 -4.40 11.50 -5.61
CA ASP A 44 -3.98 12.31 -4.47
C ASP A 44 -2.49 12.36 -4.19
N PHE A 45 -1.68 12.34 -5.25
CA PHE A 45 -0.25 12.56 -5.11
C PHE A 45 0.10 13.93 -4.54
N GLY A 46 -0.68 14.94 -4.92
CA GLY A 46 -0.39 16.32 -4.53
C GLY A 46 -0.50 16.59 -3.04
N LEU A 47 -1.34 15.84 -2.35
CA LEU A 47 -1.59 16.07 -0.92
C LEU A 47 -0.38 15.80 -0.05
N VAL A 48 0.50 14.97 -0.54
CA VAL A 48 1.66 14.51 0.21
C VAL A 48 2.70 15.59 0.37
N LYS A 49 2.75 16.52 -0.59
CA LYS A 49 3.76 17.57 -0.62
C LYS A 49 3.42 18.77 0.22
N ILE A 50 2.21 18.79 0.78
CA ILE A 50 1.75 19.93 1.58
C ILE A 50 2.00 19.60 3.04
N PRO A 51 2.93 20.29 3.69
CA PRO A 51 3.22 20.06 5.12
C PRO A 51 2.15 20.68 6.03
N ASP A 52 0.97 20.91 5.50
CA ASP A 52 -0.10 21.56 6.24
C ASP A 52 -0.77 20.55 7.16
N SER A 53 -0.69 20.83 8.45
CA SER A 53 -1.27 20.01 9.49
C SER A 53 -2.79 19.85 9.37
N THR A 54 -3.47 20.81 8.77
CA THR A 54 -4.93 20.76 8.63
C THR A 54 -5.38 19.61 7.79
N PHE A 55 -4.72 19.39 6.64
CA PHE A 55 -5.03 18.26 5.78
C PHE A 55 -4.71 16.95 6.46
N THR A 56 -3.60 16.89 7.14
CA THR A 56 -3.20 15.70 7.88
C THR A 56 -4.23 15.32 8.92
N THR A 57 -4.79 16.32 9.62
CA THR A 57 -5.77 16.08 10.67
C THR A 57 -7.06 15.45 10.14
N VAL A 58 -7.56 15.95 9.02
CA VAL A 58 -8.82 15.46 8.45
C VAL A 58 -8.72 13.99 7.99
N ASN A 59 -7.55 13.59 7.49
CA ASN A 59 -7.35 12.25 6.95
C ASN A 59 -6.65 11.30 7.89
N THR A 60 -6.34 11.71 9.12
CA THR A 60 -5.51 10.95 10.04
C THR A 60 -6.09 9.56 10.35
N GLU A 61 -7.39 9.45 10.55
CA GLU A 61 -8.01 8.17 10.86
C GLU A 61 -7.86 7.17 9.71
N PHE A 62 -8.06 7.61 8.48
CA PHE A 62 -7.88 6.74 7.32
C PHE A 62 -6.42 6.38 7.10
N LYS A 63 -5.54 7.35 7.24
CA LYS A 63 -4.09 7.09 7.13
C LYS A 63 -3.63 6.14 8.22
N GLY A 64 -4.13 6.32 9.43
CA GLY A 64 -3.74 5.51 10.58
C GLY A 64 -4.06 4.03 10.41
N TYR A 65 -5.07 3.70 9.60
CA TYR A 65 -5.47 2.32 9.41
C TYR A 65 -4.52 1.55 8.50
N PHE A 66 -4.10 2.14 7.39
CA PHE A 66 -3.26 1.46 6.41
C PHE A 66 -1.77 1.73 6.58
N ASN A 67 -1.43 2.78 7.31
CA ASN A 67 -0.04 3.13 7.53
C ASN A 67 0.62 2.27 8.60
N ASP A 68 1.96 2.17 8.51
CA ASP A 68 2.78 1.55 9.53
C ASP A 68 2.58 2.28 10.86
N PRO A 69 2.19 1.56 11.94
CA PRO A 69 2.01 2.18 13.26
C PRO A 69 3.26 2.88 13.79
N SER A 70 4.44 2.47 13.35
CA SER A 70 5.68 3.11 13.82
C SER A 70 5.76 4.58 13.42
N LEU A 71 5.01 5.02 12.41
CA LEU A 71 4.99 6.42 12.01
C LEU A 71 4.42 7.34 13.08
N VAL A 72 3.55 6.83 13.94
CA VAL A 72 3.00 7.61 15.05
C VAL A 72 4.11 7.98 16.04
N VAL A 73 5.03 7.07 16.29
CA VAL A 73 6.14 7.26 17.23
C VAL A 73 7.32 7.98 16.57
N GLU A 74 7.69 7.57 15.37
CA GLU A 74 8.88 8.07 14.70
C GLU A 74 8.64 9.38 13.95
N GLY A 75 7.37 9.70 13.64
CA GLY A 75 7.03 10.90 12.89
C GLY A 75 6.94 10.64 11.39
N PHE A 76 6.04 11.36 10.73
CA PHE A 76 5.76 11.15 9.31
C PHE A 76 6.93 11.59 8.42
N ASN A 77 7.81 12.43 8.94
CA ASN A 77 9.01 12.84 8.21
C ASN A 77 10.02 11.71 8.04
N THR A 78 9.89 10.59 8.77
CA THR A 78 10.74 9.41 8.60
C THR A 78 10.23 8.48 7.50
N TYR A 79 9.12 8.81 6.86
CA TYR A 79 8.49 7.96 5.86
C TYR A 79 9.45 7.62 4.73
N ASN A 80 9.56 6.32 4.42
CA ASN A 80 10.40 5.85 3.33
C ASN A 80 9.74 4.67 2.61
N MET A 81 10.47 4.02 1.71
CA MET A 81 9.94 2.90 0.93
C MET A 81 9.38 1.78 1.80
N LEU A 82 9.97 1.53 2.96
CA LEU A 82 9.53 0.43 3.83
C LEU A 82 8.17 0.72 4.47
N HIS A 83 7.84 1.97 4.69
CA HIS A 83 6.51 2.37 5.11
C HIS A 83 5.51 2.24 3.96
N GLU A 84 5.95 2.55 2.75
CA GLU A 84 5.10 2.48 1.58
C GLU A 84 4.75 1.04 1.23
N THR A 85 5.70 0.12 1.26
CA THR A 85 5.42 -1.29 1.01
C THR A 85 4.55 -1.91 2.09
N TYR A 86 4.65 -1.43 3.34
CA TYR A 86 3.73 -1.83 4.41
C TYR A 86 2.29 -1.46 4.05
N ALA A 87 2.06 -0.21 3.70
CA ALA A 87 0.72 0.25 3.35
C ALA A 87 0.18 -0.45 2.11
N LEU A 88 1.03 -0.67 1.11
CA LEU A 88 0.66 -1.43 -0.08
C LEU A 88 0.25 -2.86 0.26
N THR A 89 0.94 -3.51 1.18
CA THR A 89 0.58 -4.86 1.60
C THR A 89 -0.83 -4.90 2.17
N ARG A 90 -1.19 -3.95 3.02
CA ARG A 90 -2.54 -3.89 3.56
C ARG A 90 -3.59 -3.64 2.48
N VAL A 91 -3.29 -2.74 1.54
CA VAL A 91 -4.21 -2.46 0.44
C VAL A 91 -4.39 -3.67 -0.46
N ILE A 92 -3.31 -4.36 -0.81
CA ILE A 92 -3.39 -5.56 -1.66
C ILE A 92 -4.19 -6.66 -0.96
N TYR A 93 -3.97 -6.86 0.33
CA TYR A 93 -4.77 -7.82 1.10
C TYR A 93 -6.26 -7.47 1.04
N TYR A 94 -6.59 -6.19 1.24
CA TYR A 94 -7.97 -5.72 1.17
C TYR A 94 -8.58 -5.97 -0.22
N VAL A 95 -7.83 -5.69 -1.27
CA VAL A 95 -8.29 -5.89 -2.65
C VAL A 95 -8.54 -7.37 -2.94
N LEU A 96 -7.69 -8.24 -2.43
CA LEU A 96 -7.80 -9.69 -2.69
C LEU A 96 -8.91 -10.35 -1.88
N THR A 97 -9.19 -9.87 -0.68
CA THR A 97 -10.08 -10.57 0.26
C THR A 97 -11.33 -9.79 0.64
N GLY A 98 -11.34 -8.48 0.44
CA GLY A 98 -12.41 -7.61 0.96
C GLY A 98 -12.35 -7.44 2.47
N LYS A 99 -11.30 -7.91 3.11
CA LYS A 99 -11.14 -7.89 4.56
C LYS A 99 -9.97 -7.01 4.96
N THR A 100 -10.03 -6.51 6.19
CA THR A 100 -8.95 -5.71 6.76
C THR A 100 -8.20 -6.48 7.86
N ASN A 101 -8.87 -7.41 8.53
CA ASN A 101 -8.27 -8.21 9.59
C ASN A 101 -7.36 -9.27 9.00
N THR A 102 -6.09 -9.28 9.42
CA THR A 102 -5.06 -10.18 8.92
C THR A 102 -4.76 -11.35 9.88
N ASP A 103 -5.53 -11.51 10.94
CA ASP A 103 -5.25 -12.51 11.98
C ASP A 103 -5.50 -13.95 11.52
N LYS A 104 -6.43 -14.14 10.60
CA LYS A 104 -6.81 -15.48 10.13
C LYS A 104 -6.73 -15.52 8.61
N ILE A 105 -5.62 -16.01 8.10
CA ILE A 105 -5.41 -16.16 6.67
C ILE A 105 -5.18 -17.66 6.38
N ALA A 106 -6.11 -18.25 5.63
CA ALA A 106 -6.06 -19.67 5.33
C ALA A 106 -5.05 -20.03 4.25
N ASP A 107 -4.94 -19.19 3.22
CA ASP A 107 -4.01 -19.41 2.12
C ASP A 107 -2.59 -19.12 2.56
N GLN A 108 -1.73 -20.14 2.49
CA GLN A 108 -0.35 -20.02 2.97
C GLN A 108 0.47 -18.99 2.18
N ASN A 109 0.27 -18.92 0.87
CA ASN A 109 1.01 -17.94 0.05
C ASN A 109 0.57 -16.53 0.36
N LEU A 110 -0.74 -16.31 0.54
CA LEU A 110 -1.24 -14.99 0.96
C LEU A 110 -0.74 -14.64 2.35
N LYS A 111 -0.74 -15.61 3.27
CA LYS A 111 -0.23 -15.39 4.62
C LYS A 111 1.24 -14.98 4.59
N ASN A 112 2.06 -15.65 3.79
CA ASN A 112 3.47 -15.30 3.64
C ASN A 112 3.65 -13.89 3.11
N PHE A 113 2.84 -13.51 2.12
CA PHE A 113 2.86 -12.16 1.55
C PHE A 113 2.56 -11.11 2.62
N VAL A 114 1.49 -11.33 3.39
CA VAL A 114 1.07 -10.39 4.42
C VAL A 114 2.09 -10.31 5.56
N GLU A 115 2.58 -11.44 6.03
CA GLU A 115 3.57 -11.47 7.10
C GLU A 115 4.87 -10.78 6.71
N THR A 116 5.29 -10.92 5.46
CA THR A 116 6.47 -10.22 4.96
C THR A 116 6.23 -8.71 4.93
N GLY A 117 5.13 -8.29 4.31
CA GLY A 117 4.87 -6.86 4.12
C GLY A 117 4.57 -6.10 5.40
N LEU A 118 3.97 -6.77 6.39
CA LEU A 118 3.59 -6.16 7.66
C LEU A 118 4.58 -6.44 8.79
N ASN A 119 5.75 -6.99 8.49
CA ASN A 119 6.73 -7.35 9.50
C ASN A 119 7.10 -6.13 10.33
N ALA A 120 7.13 -6.29 11.66
CA ALA A 120 7.54 -5.21 12.56
C ALA A 120 9.00 -4.80 12.32
N ASP A 121 9.83 -5.76 11.95
CA ASP A 121 11.21 -5.50 11.53
C ASP A 121 11.21 -5.03 10.08
N LYS A 122 11.48 -3.75 9.87
CA LYS A 122 11.45 -3.15 8.54
C LYS A 122 12.44 -3.81 7.57
N SER A 123 13.55 -4.33 8.06
CA SER A 123 14.55 -4.98 7.22
C SER A 123 14.04 -6.28 6.61
N LYS A 124 12.98 -6.85 7.14
CA LYS A 124 12.37 -8.09 6.65
C LYS A 124 11.18 -7.84 5.72
N ARG A 125 10.79 -6.60 5.56
CA ARG A 125 9.69 -6.24 4.65
C ARG A 125 10.12 -6.30 3.19
N PHE A 126 9.15 -6.16 2.29
CA PHE A 126 9.47 -5.94 0.90
C PHE A 126 10.26 -4.64 0.76
N GLN A 127 11.42 -4.72 0.14
CA GLN A 127 12.29 -3.56 -0.03
C GLN A 127 11.89 -2.70 -1.22
N ASN A 128 11.09 -3.27 -2.12
CA ASN A 128 10.57 -2.58 -3.30
C ASN A 128 9.31 -3.29 -3.81
N VAL A 129 8.61 -2.65 -4.73
CA VAL A 129 7.37 -3.20 -5.30
C VAL A 129 7.65 -4.41 -6.18
N SER A 130 8.81 -4.46 -6.82
CA SER A 130 9.19 -5.59 -7.66
C SER A 130 9.18 -6.91 -6.87
N ALA A 131 9.66 -6.87 -5.63
CA ALA A 131 9.62 -8.04 -4.74
C ALA A 131 8.17 -8.43 -4.41
N MET A 132 7.30 -7.45 -4.24
CA MET A 132 5.87 -7.70 -3.99
C MET A 132 5.22 -8.38 -5.20
N VAL A 133 5.51 -7.91 -6.39
CA VAL A 133 4.97 -8.50 -7.63
C VAL A 133 5.39 -9.97 -7.73
N SER A 134 6.64 -10.27 -7.46
CA SER A 134 7.15 -11.64 -7.52
C SER A 134 6.41 -12.57 -6.56
N MET A 135 6.16 -12.11 -5.35
CA MET A 135 5.46 -12.93 -4.36
C MET A 135 3.96 -13.01 -4.67
N LEU A 136 3.36 -11.95 -5.20
CA LEU A 136 1.95 -11.96 -5.59
C LEU A 136 1.65 -13.03 -6.65
N LYS A 137 2.57 -13.27 -7.55
CA LYS A 137 2.41 -14.29 -8.59
C LYS A 137 2.21 -15.70 -8.04
N LYS A 138 2.63 -15.94 -6.82
CA LYS A 138 2.50 -17.25 -6.16
C LYS A 138 1.15 -17.46 -5.50
N ILE A 139 0.35 -16.44 -5.38
CA ILE A 139 -0.95 -16.51 -4.71
C ILE A 139 -2.04 -17.07 -5.61
#